data_245ea2616663b1560c31791b9bad576f
#
_entry.id   245ea2616663b1560c31791b9bad576f
#
_cell.length_a   1.000
_cell.length_b   1.000
_cell.length_c   1.000
_cell.angle_alpha   90.00
_cell.angle_beta   90.00
_cell.angle_gamma   90.00
#
_symmetry.space_group_name_H-M   'P 1'
#
loop_
_entity.id
_entity.type
_entity.pdbx_description
1 polymer ?
#
loop_
_entity_poly.entity_id
_entity_poly.type
_entity_poly.pdbx_seq_one_letter_code
_entity_poly.pdbx_strand_id
1 'polypeptide(L)'
;QQDTILFEFKGCEHLASGLNTITSVETSSTASFVASGINIEEKEKQWIQNISDRLQTLVGAKATIGIERLNANISIGLQDKGFVIKDAQLPVELARAIKSQEEMKCIHSSLQATENGVHQLKKSIKPGISENELWSVLHQAIIAQDGDYCETRLLSSGQKTNPWFQETGPRLIQENELIALDT
;
A
#
# COMPACT_ATOMS: atom_id res chain seq x y z
N GLN A 1 1.22 4.49 27.58
CA GLN A 1 0.65 4.00 26.31
C GLN A 1 0.31 5.23 25.47
N GLN A 2 0.80 5.29 24.24
CA GLN A 2 0.50 6.40 23.33
C GLN A 2 -0.85 6.09 22.66
N ASP A 3 -1.70 7.11 22.50
CA ASP A 3 -2.97 6.95 21.80
C ASP A 3 -2.73 6.77 20.31
N THR A 4 -3.38 5.75 19.75
CA THR A 4 -3.41 5.52 18.30
C THR A 4 -4.76 5.95 17.78
N ILE A 5 -4.78 6.98 16.93
CA ILE A 5 -6.01 7.55 16.38
C ILE A 5 -6.04 7.24 14.89
N LEU A 6 -7.11 6.56 14.46
CA LEU A 6 -7.37 6.32 13.04
C LEU A 6 -8.35 7.39 12.54
N PHE A 7 -8.00 8.03 11.44
CA PHE A 7 -8.90 8.95 10.74
C PHE A 7 -9.51 8.23 9.53
N GLU A 8 -10.81 8.02 9.58
CA GLU A 8 -11.56 7.31 8.56
C GLU A 8 -12.51 8.20 7.78
N PHE A 9 -12.94 7.73 6.61
CA PHE A 9 -14.02 8.37 5.86
C PHE A 9 -15.34 8.22 6.62
N LYS A 10 -16.16 9.26 6.53
CA LYS A 10 -17.52 9.25 7.12
C LYS A 10 -18.32 8.06 6.60
N GLY A 11 -18.78 7.22 7.52
CA GLY A 11 -19.52 5.99 7.24
C GLY A 11 -18.68 4.73 7.14
N CYS A 12 -17.34 4.83 7.24
CA CYS A 12 -16.40 3.71 7.23
C CYS A 12 -15.81 3.40 8.62
N GLU A 13 -16.20 4.13 9.65
CA GLU A 13 -15.65 4.03 11.01
C GLU A 13 -15.80 2.62 11.60
N HIS A 14 -16.84 1.90 11.18
CA HIS A 14 -17.09 0.52 11.60
C HIS A 14 -16.02 -0.49 11.17
N LEU A 15 -15.25 -0.19 10.12
CA LEU A 15 -14.18 -1.08 9.63
C LEU A 15 -13.04 -1.25 10.64
N ALA A 16 -12.86 -0.27 11.51
CA ALA A 16 -11.84 -0.31 12.58
C ALA A 16 -12.32 -0.91 13.89
N SER A 17 -13.60 -1.27 14.01
CA SER A 17 -14.24 -1.67 15.28
C SER A 17 -13.65 -2.92 15.94
N GLY A 18 -12.93 -3.75 15.20
CA GLY A 18 -12.25 -4.96 15.71
C GLY A 18 -10.75 -4.80 15.96
N LEU A 19 -10.19 -3.61 15.77
CA LEU A 19 -8.75 -3.38 15.84
C LEU A 19 -8.32 -2.94 17.24
N ASN A 20 -7.83 -3.86 18.05
CA ASN A 20 -7.40 -3.61 19.44
C ASN A 20 -6.21 -2.64 19.55
N THR A 21 -5.50 -2.35 18.46
CA THR A 21 -4.38 -1.42 18.40
C THR A 21 -4.81 0.03 18.18
N ILE A 22 -6.07 0.27 17.83
CA ILE A 22 -6.63 1.59 17.60
C ILE A 22 -7.34 2.05 18.89
N THR A 23 -6.90 3.18 19.43
CA THR A 23 -7.49 3.75 20.67
C THR A 23 -8.79 4.49 20.39
N SER A 24 -8.85 5.22 19.27
CA SER A 24 -10.04 5.92 18.81
C SER A 24 -10.11 6.04 17.30
N VAL A 25 -11.34 6.11 16.78
CA VAL A 25 -11.62 6.37 15.37
C VAL A 25 -12.30 7.73 15.25
N GLU A 26 -11.75 8.59 14.41
CA GLU A 26 -12.28 9.93 14.16
C GLU A 26 -12.57 10.08 12.65
N THR A 27 -13.59 10.88 12.34
CA THR A 27 -13.90 11.21 10.94
C THR A 27 -13.01 12.35 10.47
N SER A 28 -12.37 12.19 9.32
CA SER A 28 -11.56 13.24 8.69
C SER A 28 -12.16 13.74 7.40
N SER A 29 -11.92 15.02 7.09
CA SER A 29 -12.07 15.52 5.72
C SER A 29 -10.99 14.89 4.84
N THR A 30 -11.31 14.62 3.59
CA THR A 30 -10.33 14.07 2.65
C THR A 30 -9.39 15.14 2.10
N ALA A 31 -8.12 14.78 1.92
CA ALA A 31 -7.14 15.55 1.16
C ALA A 31 -6.85 14.91 -0.21
N SER A 32 -7.74 14.04 -0.68
CA SER A 32 -7.61 13.32 -1.96
C SER A 32 -8.30 14.09 -3.08
N PHE A 33 -7.59 14.29 -4.20
CA PHE A 33 -8.17 14.88 -5.41
C PHE A 33 -9.34 14.03 -5.96
N VAL A 34 -9.23 12.69 -5.89
CA VAL A 34 -10.28 11.78 -6.37
C VAL A 34 -11.61 12.02 -5.65
N ALA A 35 -11.58 12.30 -4.36
CA ALA A 35 -12.78 12.55 -3.56
C ALA A 35 -13.21 14.02 -3.53
N SER A 36 -12.31 14.97 -3.84
CA SER A 36 -12.54 16.42 -3.72
C SER A 36 -12.73 17.13 -5.07
N GLY A 37 -12.18 16.58 -6.14
CA GLY A 37 -12.17 17.23 -7.46
C GLY A 37 -11.57 18.64 -7.39
N ILE A 38 -12.23 19.58 -8.04
CA ILE A 38 -11.78 20.98 -8.08
C ILE A 38 -11.80 21.70 -6.73
N ASN A 39 -12.43 21.11 -5.71
CA ASN A 39 -12.47 21.67 -4.35
C ASN A 39 -11.30 21.20 -3.47
N ILE A 40 -10.26 20.63 -4.08
CA ILE A 40 -9.13 20.05 -3.34
C ILE A 40 -8.47 21.04 -2.38
N GLU A 41 -8.22 22.27 -2.81
CA GLU A 41 -7.58 23.30 -1.98
C GLU A 41 -8.37 23.62 -0.70
N GLU A 42 -9.70 23.71 -0.81
CA GLU A 42 -10.57 23.95 0.34
C GLU A 42 -10.57 22.73 1.29
N LYS A 43 -10.58 21.53 0.74
CA LYS A 43 -10.50 20.30 1.52
C LYS A 43 -9.15 20.10 2.22
N GLU A 44 -8.06 20.46 1.56
CA GLU A 44 -6.72 20.48 2.18
C GLU A 44 -6.66 21.47 3.34
N LYS A 45 -7.21 22.71 3.18
CA LYS A 45 -7.28 23.68 4.26
C LYS A 45 -8.08 23.17 5.45
N GLN A 46 -9.23 22.55 5.21
CA GLN A 46 -10.05 21.93 6.28
C GLN A 46 -9.28 20.82 6.98
N TRP A 47 -8.60 19.96 6.22
CA TRP A 47 -7.79 18.87 6.77
C TRP A 47 -6.65 19.40 7.64
N ILE A 48 -5.89 20.40 7.12
CA ILE A 48 -4.80 21.05 7.85
C ILE A 48 -5.31 21.64 9.16
N GLN A 49 -6.44 22.34 9.13
CA GLN A 49 -7.02 22.93 10.35
C GLN A 49 -7.36 21.85 11.36
N ASN A 50 -8.13 20.83 10.97
CA ASN A 50 -8.57 19.77 11.84
C ASN A 50 -7.40 19.01 12.50
N ILE A 51 -6.40 18.63 11.70
CA ILE A 51 -5.21 17.92 12.19
C ILE A 51 -4.35 18.82 13.07
N SER A 52 -4.19 20.10 12.71
CA SER A 52 -3.44 21.05 13.54
C SER A 52 -4.06 21.21 14.92
N ASP A 53 -5.37 21.37 15.00
CA ASP A 53 -6.11 21.50 16.28
C ASP A 53 -5.92 20.24 17.13
N ARG A 54 -5.99 19.06 16.49
CA ARG A 54 -5.77 17.80 17.16
C ARG A 54 -4.33 17.63 17.65
N LEU A 55 -3.34 17.94 16.83
CA LEU A 55 -1.93 17.88 17.19
C LEU A 55 -1.61 18.87 18.33
N GLN A 56 -2.15 20.09 18.30
CA GLN A 56 -1.95 21.07 19.38
C GLN A 56 -2.46 20.53 20.72
N THR A 57 -3.59 19.81 20.71
CA THR A 57 -4.16 19.19 21.92
C THR A 57 -3.29 18.04 22.42
N LEU A 58 -2.72 17.23 21.53
CA LEU A 58 -1.98 16.01 21.90
C LEU A 58 -0.54 16.31 22.31
N VAL A 59 0.16 17.17 21.57
CA VAL A 59 1.61 17.36 21.71
C VAL A 59 2.02 18.82 21.90
N GLY A 60 1.07 19.76 21.90
CA GLY A 60 1.31 21.18 22.06
C GLY A 60 1.64 21.91 20.76
N ALA A 61 1.56 23.23 20.84
CA ALA A 61 1.95 24.10 19.73
C ALA A 61 3.47 24.01 19.46
N LYS A 62 3.85 24.14 18.19
CA LYS A 62 5.27 24.14 17.75
C LYS A 62 6.02 22.81 17.98
N ALA A 63 5.31 21.70 18.16
CA ALA A 63 5.93 20.39 18.29
C ALA A 63 6.65 19.98 16.99
N THR A 64 7.64 19.09 17.12
CA THR A 64 8.21 18.39 15.97
C THR A 64 7.35 17.17 15.66
N ILE A 65 6.88 17.10 14.41
CA ILE A 65 5.99 16.04 13.91
C ILE A 65 6.74 15.25 12.85
N GLY A 66 6.83 13.94 13.03
CA GLY A 66 7.30 13.00 12.01
C GLY A 66 6.14 12.62 11.10
N ILE A 67 6.33 12.71 9.80
CA ILE A 67 5.31 12.40 8.81
C ILE A 67 5.89 11.46 7.76
N GLU A 68 5.15 10.39 7.49
CA GLU A 68 5.43 9.45 6.41
C GLU A 68 4.41 9.70 5.29
N ARG A 69 4.82 10.31 4.19
CA ARG A 69 4.01 10.61 2.99
C ARG A 69 2.82 11.56 3.21
N LEU A 70 3.00 12.79 2.80
CA LEU A 70 1.94 13.78 2.69
C LEU A 70 2.03 14.54 1.36
N ASN A 71 0.90 15.12 0.95
CA ASN A 71 0.88 16.12 -0.11
C ASN A 71 1.71 17.34 0.31
N ALA A 72 2.43 17.97 -0.64
CA ALA A 72 3.29 19.09 -0.39
C ALA A 72 2.55 20.27 0.29
N ASN A 73 1.36 20.61 -0.21
CA ASN A 73 0.53 21.68 0.36
C ASN A 73 0.16 21.45 1.83
N ILE A 74 -0.08 20.21 2.21
CA ILE A 74 -0.42 19.85 3.58
C ILE A 74 0.80 20.02 4.49
N SER A 75 1.98 19.58 4.05
CA SER A 75 3.22 19.78 4.80
C SER A 75 3.52 21.26 5.03
N ILE A 76 3.38 22.09 3.99
CA ILE A 76 3.53 23.54 4.07
C ILE A 76 2.50 24.13 5.05
N GLY A 77 1.23 23.76 4.90
CA GLY A 77 0.17 24.27 5.76
C GLY A 77 0.34 23.91 7.25
N LEU A 78 0.89 22.73 7.57
CA LEU A 78 1.24 22.38 8.94
C LEU A 78 2.44 23.19 9.46
N GLN A 79 3.43 23.48 8.61
CA GLN A 79 4.54 24.38 8.97
C GLN A 79 4.03 25.81 9.24
N ASP A 80 3.10 26.32 8.43
CA ASP A 80 2.47 27.64 8.63
C ASP A 80 1.67 27.71 9.95
N LYS A 81 1.17 26.55 10.43
CA LYS A 81 0.57 26.42 11.77
C LYS A 81 1.60 26.35 12.90
N GLY A 82 2.88 26.37 12.58
CA GLY A 82 3.99 26.43 13.53
C GLY A 82 4.63 25.09 13.89
N PHE A 83 4.22 23.99 13.29
CA PHE A 83 4.85 22.68 13.52
C PHE A 83 6.19 22.55 12.78
N VAL A 84 7.14 21.84 13.39
CA VAL A 84 8.39 21.44 12.71
C VAL A 84 8.16 20.09 12.08
N ILE A 85 8.13 20.02 10.76
CA ILE A 85 7.89 18.79 10.03
C ILE A 85 9.22 18.08 9.74
N LYS A 86 9.29 16.78 10.04
CA LYS A 86 10.40 15.87 9.77
C LYS A 86 9.89 14.66 8.99
N ASP A 87 10.73 14.13 8.12
CA ASP A 87 10.45 12.85 7.48
C ASP A 87 10.51 11.71 8.52
N ALA A 88 9.49 10.88 8.55
CA ALA A 88 9.38 9.73 9.45
C ALA A 88 9.58 8.38 8.74
N GLN A 89 9.89 8.35 7.45
CA GLN A 89 10.03 7.08 6.72
C GLN A 89 11.10 6.20 7.34
N LEU A 90 12.32 6.71 7.54
CA LEU A 90 13.41 5.92 8.11
C LEU A 90 13.09 5.37 9.52
N PRO A 91 12.65 6.16 10.51
CA PRO A 91 12.30 5.62 11.82
C PRO A 91 11.16 4.61 11.79
N VAL A 92 10.16 4.79 10.93
CA VAL A 92 9.05 3.83 10.77
C VAL A 92 9.56 2.52 10.15
N GLU A 93 10.38 2.58 9.11
CA GLU A 93 10.97 1.38 8.50
C GLU A 93 11.88 0.61 9.48
N LEU A 94 12.66 1.33 10.27
CA LEU A 94 13.49 0.69 11.31
C LEU A 94 12.63 0.04 12.41
N ALA A 95 11.53 0.65 12.80
CA ALA A 95 10.60 0.08 13.77
C ALA A 95 9.95 -1.22 13.26
N ARG A 96 9.75 -1.35 11.95
CA ARG A 96 9.15 -2.51 11.28
C ARG A 96 10.18 -3.55 10.81
N ALA A 97 11.48 -3.26 10.91
CA ALA A 97 12.54 -4.11 10.36
C ALA A 97 12.58 -5.50 11.03
N ILE A 98 12.41 -5.55 12.34
CA ILE A 98 12.37 -6.80 13.12
C ILE A 98 10.92 -7.19 13.32
N LYS A 99 10.53 -8.32 12.74
CA LYS A 99 9.15 -8.82 12.75
C LYS A 99 8.83 -9.55 14.05
N SER A 100 7.64 -9.33 14.56
CA SER A 100 7.06 -10.12 15.66
C SER A 100 6.71 -11.55 15.21
N GLN A 101 6.40 -12.42 16.16
CA GLN A 101 5.96 -13.78 15.86
C GLN A 101 4.64 -13.81 15.04
N GLU A 102 3.74 -12.87 15.29
CA GLU A 102 2.46 -12.79 14.56
C GLU A 102 2.67 -12.29 13.13
N GLU A 103 3.53 -11.29 12.93
CA GLU A 103 3.92 -10.85 11.57
C GLU A 103 4.60 -11.96 10.79
N MET A 104 5.45 -12.78 11.46
CA MET A 104 6.07 -13.95 10.80
C MET A 104 5.04 -14.97 10.34
N LYS A 105 3.96 -15.20 11.09
CA LYS A 105 2.86 -16.09 10.66
C LYS A 105 2.15 -15.53 9.42
N CYS A 106 1.87 -14.24 9.39
CA CYS A 106 1.27 -13.59 8.23
C CYS A 106 2.17 -13.70 6.98
N ILE A 107 3.47 -13.42 7.13
CA ILE A 107 4.44 -13.55 6.04
C ILE A 107 4.50 -15.00 5.53
N HIS A 108 4.51 -15.99 6.44
CA HIS A 108 4.50 -17.39 6.05
C HIS A 108 3.25 -17.78 5.26
N SER A 109 2.06 -17.33 5.69
CA SER A 109 0.81 -17.58 4.97
C SER A 109 0.81 -16.94 3.57
N SER A 110 1.30 -15.71 3.46
CA SER A 110 1.45 -15.01 2.19
C SER A 110 2.41 -15.75 1.23
N LEU A 111 3.56 -16.18 1.73
CA LEU A 111 4.52 -16.97 0.95
C LEU A 111 3.91 -18.31 0.47
N GLN A 112 3.15 -18.99 1.31
CA GLN A 112 2.51 -20.25 0.95
C GLN A 112 1.48 -20.07 -0.18
N ALA A 113 0.69 -18.99 -0.13
CA ALA A 113 -0.24 -18.66 -1.20
C ALA A 113 0.50 -18.34 -2.51
N THR A 114 1.60 -17.57 -2.43
CA THR A 114 2.45 -17.23 -3.58
C THR A 114 3.11 -18.48 -4.18
N GLU A 115 3.70 -19.37 -3.38
CA GLU A 115 4.32 -20.61 -3.84
C GLU A 115 3.31 -21.50 -4.59
N ASN A 116 2.10 -21.65 -4.04
CA ASN A 116 1.03 -22.38 -4.70
C ASN A 116 0.63 -21.72 -6.03
N GLY A 117 0.54 -20.40 -6.07
CA GLY A 117 0.26 -19.63 -7.27
C GLY A 117 1.33 -19.84 -8.35
N VAL A 118 2.60 -19.73 -8.00
CA VAL A 118 3.73 -19.99 -8.90
C VAL A 118 3.71 -21.44 -9.39
N HIS A 119 3.35 -22.38 -8.55
CA HIS A 119 3.23 -23.79 -8.95
C HIS A 119 2.13 -24.01 -10.00
N GLN A 120 0.95 -23.37 -9.84
CA GLN A 120 -0.12 -23.43 -10.83
C GLN A 120 0.27 -22.72 -12.13
N LEU A 121 0.89 -21.55 -12.03
CA LEU A 121 1.45 -20.82 -13.18
C LEU A 121 2.42 -21.73 -13.95
N LYS A 122 3.38 -22.35 -13.28
CA LYS A 122 4.37 -23.25 -13.91
C LYS A 122 3.71 -24.40 -14.67
N LYS A 123 2.66 -25.00 -14.12
CA LYS A 123 1.88 -26.08 -14.77
C LYS A 123 1.12 -25.59 -16.01
N SER A 124 0.80 -24.34 -16.08
CA SER A 124 0.03 -23.73 -17.18
C SER A 124 0.90 -23.25 -18.34
N ILE A 125 2.22 -23.26 -18.18
CA ILE A 125 3.15 -22.83 -19.23
C ILE A 125 3.03 -23.78 -20.42
N LYS A 126 2.72 -23.21 -21.58
CA LYS A 126 2.72 -23.90 -22.88
C LYS A 126 2.90 -22.90 -24.00
N PRO A 127 3.47 -23.29 -25.15
CA PRO A 127 3.51 -22.44 -26.33
C PRO A 127 2.10 -21.99 -26.74
N GLY A 128 1.96 -20.73 -27.14
CA GLY A 128 0.70 -20.14 -27.57
C GLY A 128 -0.16 -19.54 -26.47
N ILE A 129 0.13 -19.77 -25.17
CA ILE A 129 -0.52 -19.01 -24.09
C ILE A 129 0.06 -17.57 -24.07
N SER A 130 -0.76 -16.58 -23.79
CA SER A 130 -0.28 -15.21 -23.61
C SER A 130 0.31 -14.99 -22.20
N GLU A 131 1.22 -14.01 -22.10
CA GLU A 131 1.75 -13.59 -20.78
C GLU A 131 0.60 -13.19 -19.84
N ASN A 132 -0.43 -12.47 -20.34
CA ASN A 132 -1.60 -12.07 -19.55
C ASN A 132 -2.41 -13.27 -19.04
N GLU A 133 -2.65 -14.29 -19.89
CA GLU A 133 -3.35 -15.51 -19.46
C GLU A 133 -2.55 -16.26 -18.41
N LEU A 134 -1.23 -16.37 -18.59
CA LEU A 134 -0.36 -17.03 -17.63
C LEU A 134 -0.32 -16.29 -16.30
N TRP A 135 -0.23 -14.95 -16.33
CA TRP A 135 -0.29 -14.12 -15.12
C TRP A 135 -1.65 -14.21 -14.41
N SER A 136 -2.75 -14.35 -15.15
CA SER A 136 -4.09 -14.52 -14.58
C SER A 136 -4.22 -15.81 -13.77
N VAL A 137 -3.52 -16.88 -14.16
CA VAL A 137 -3.49 -18.15 -13.39
C VAL A 137 -2.84 -17.94 -12.01
N LEU A 138 -1.72 -17.19 -11.95
CA LEU A 138 -1.08 -16.84 -10.69
C LEU A 138 -2.03 -16.06 -9.78
N HIS A 139 -2.65 -15.01 -10.32
CA HIS A 139 -3.54 -14.12 -9.57
C HIS A 139 -4.79 -14.89 -9.06
N GLN A 140 -5.41 -15.68 -9.91
CA GLN A 140 -6.52 -16.54 -9.52
C GLN A 140 -6.14 -17.48 -8.37
N ALA A 141 -4.99 -18.14 -8.45
CA ALA A 141 -4.56 -19.09 -7.44
C ALA A 141 -4.25 -18.43 -6.09
N ILE A 142 -3.68 -17.23 -6.09
CA ILE A 142 -3.40 -16.45 -4.87
C ILE A 142 -4.70 -15.98 -4.23
N ILE A 143 -5.62 -15.39 -5.00
CA ILE A 143 -6.92 -14.91 -4.49
C ILE A 143 -7.77 -16.07 -3.96
N ALA A 144 -7.73 -17.25 -4.60
CA ALA A 144 -8.45 -18.44 -4.14
C ALA A 144 -7.94 -18.98 -2.79
N GLN A 145 -6.86 -18.47 -2.28
CA GLN A 145 -6.26 -18.77 -0.98
C GLN A 145 -6.33 -17.58 0.00
N ASP A 146 -7.33 -16.74 -0.16
CA ASP A 146 -7.55 -15.53 0.64
C ASP A 146 -6.42 -14.49 0.54
N GLY A 147 -5.63 -14.52 -0.53
CA GLY A 147 -4.70 -13.45 -0.85
C GLY A 147 -5.42 -12.23 -1.45
N ASP A 148 -4.94 -11.03 -1.16
CA ASP A 148 -5.59 -9.80 -1.62
C ASP A 148 -5.29 -9.51 -3.09
N TYR A 149 -4.02 -9.24 -3.43
CA TYR A 149 -3.58 -8.95 -4.80
C TYR A 149 -2.06 -9.12 -4.93
N CYS A 150 -1.59 -9.25 -6.17
CA CYS A 150 -0.15 -9.17 -6.47
C CYS A 150 0.20 -7.70 -6.78
N GLU A 151 1.18 -7.15 -6.08
CA GLU A 151 1.57 -5.74 -6.23
C GLU A 151 2.18 -5.47 -7.61
N THR A 152 3.01 -6.37 -8.09
CA THR A 152 3.68 -6.23 -9.38
C THR A 152 3.02 -7.06 -10.47
N ARG A 153 3.08 -6.58 -11.70
CA ARG A 153 2.63 -7.28 -12.90
C ARG A 153 3.81 -7.66 -13.79
N LEU A 154 4.86 -8.17 -13.16
CA LEU A 154 6.14 -8.46 -13.79
C LEU A 154 6.25 -9.93 -14.20
N LEU A 155 5.57 -10.28 -15.28
CA LEU A 155 5.77 -11.55 -16.00
C LEU A 155 6.05 -11.24 -17.47
N SER A 156 7.19 -11.67 -17.94
CA SER A 156 7.62 -11.45 -19.32
C SER A 156 8.24 -12.70 -19.93
N SER A 157 8.25 -12.80 -21.27
CA SER A 157 8.75 -13.96 -21.99
C SER A 157 9.67 -13.59 -23.15
N GLY A 158 10.58 -14.51 -23.52
CA GLY A 158 11.47 -14.37 -24.65
C GLY A 158 12.27 -13.08 -24.62
N GLN A 159 12.19 -12.28 -25.68
CA GLN A 159 12.95 -11.03 -25.82
C GLN A 159 12.61 -9.99 -24.74
N LYS A 160 11.41 -10.05 -24.13
CA LYS A 160 11.02 -9.13 -23.06
C LYS A 160 11.69 -9.42 -21.72
N THR A 161 12.40 -10.53 -21.59
CA THR A 161 13.13 -10.83 -20.35
C THR A 161 14.42 -10.04 -20.23
N ASN A 162 14.90 -9.41 -21.32
CA ASN A 162 16.08 -8.55 -21.34
C ASN A 162 15.91 -7.39 -22.34
N PRO A 163 15.95 -6.11 -21.93
CA PRO A 163 16.13 -5.68 -20.54
C PRO A 163 14.93 -6.05 -19.65
N TRP A 164 15.23 -6.34 -18.40
CA TRP A 164 14.24 -6.69 -17.37
C TRP A 164 13.31 -5.50 -17.05
N PHE A 165 12.29 -5.73 -16.23
CA PHE A 165 11.32 -4.75 -15.77
C PHE A 165 10.24 -4.40 -16.79
N GLN A 166 9.82 -5.38 -17.59
CA GLN A 166 8.72 -5.23 -18.53
C GLN A 166 7.47 -5.92 -18.01
N GLU A 167 6.38 -5.16 -18.01
CA GLU A 167 5.08 -5.69 -17.56
C GLU A 167 4.52 -6.74 -18.50
N THR A 168 3.69 -7.59 -17.92
CA THR A 168 2.86 -8.60 -18.59
C THR A 168 2.03 -7.99 -19.72
N GLY A 169 1.98 -8.66 -20.86
CA GLY A 169 1.28 -8.19 -22.05
C GLY A 169 0.55 -9.30 -22.82
N PRO A 170 0.01 -8.97 -23.99
CA PRO A 170 -0.68 -9.93 -24.85
C PRO A 170 0.26 -10.81 -25.69
N ARG A 171 1.59 -10.73 -25.48
CA ARG A 171 2.56 -11.54 -26.22
C ARG A 171 2.31 -13.03 -25.98
N LEU A 172 2.32 -13.82 -27.05
CA LEU A 172 2.22 -15.28 -26.98
C LEU A 172 3.60 -15.89 -26.76
N ILE A 173 3.68 -16.74 -25.74
CA ILE A 173 4.89 -17.47 -25.37
C ILE A 173 5.23 -18.47 -26.47
N GLN A 174 6.49 -18.53 -26.87
CA GLN A 174 6.99 -19.47 -27.87
C GLN A 174 7.70 -20.65 -27.21
N GLU A 175 7.92 -21.69 -27.99
CA GLU A 175 8.70 -22.86 -27.55
C GLU A 175 10.16 -22.47 -27.27
N ASN A 176 10.77 -23.03 -26.24
CA ASN A 176 12.15 -22.81 -25.81
C ASN A 176 12.48 -21.35 -25.40
N GLU A 177 11.48 -20.55 -25.05
CA GLU A 177 11.70 -19.20 -24.51
C GLU A 177 11.87 -19.22 -22.99
N LEU A 178 12.66 -18.27 -22.49
CA LEU A 178 12.73 -17.96 -21.07
C LEU A 178 11.47 -17.22 -20.63
N ILE A 179 11.00 -17.52 -19.42
CA ILE A 179 9.93 -16.77 -18.72
C ILE A 179 10.53 -16.25 -17.43
N ALA A 180 10.38 -14.96 -17.22
CA ALA A 180 10.80 -14.27 -16.01
C ALA A 180 9.57 -13.78 -15.23
N LEU A 181 9.58 -13.96 -13.91
CA LEU A 181 8.51 -13.59 -13.01
C LEU A 181 9.10 -12.94 -11.75
N ASP A 182 8.44 -11.87 -11.30
CA ASP A 182 8.65 -11.22 -10.02
C ASP A 182 7.27 -10.92 -9.39
N THR A 183 7.01 -11.44 -8.16
CA THR A 183 5.71 -11.33 -7.50
C THR A 183 5.83 -11.41 -5.97
#